data_342422bd90b58df6ce6356f7d1ef174d
#
_entry.id   342422bd90b58df6ce6356f7d1ef174d
#
_cell.length_a   1.000
_cell.length_b   1.000
_cell.length_c   1.000
_cell.angle_alpha   90.00
_cell.angle_beta   90.00
_cell.angle_gamma   90.00
#
_symmetry.space_group_name_H-M   'P 1'
#
loop_
_entity.id
_entity.type
_entity.pdbx_description
1 polymer ?
#
loop_
_entity_poly.entity_id
_entity_poly.type
_entity_poly.pdbx_seq_one_letter_code
_entity_poly.pdbx_strand_id
1 'polypeptide(L)'
;MRTQAARQPATEVLPPLSIERVEVFGVAVPLVGPGFKNAYLTKTVQKSALVRITAAGGAVGLGNIDPSPGYSAETIEASLTALRERLAPCIHGIDAANIHRLNARLDAAVPGFLDAKAAIEMACVDLTARALGIPVHAYLGGAVKERLTFNAWIGIVSPGEAAAEAGKWLERGFRSAKIKVGGGIEADRERVRSVREAVGGGMALRIDANAGYDAENALKLLRMVEPFELQLFEQPVPADDLDAMARVRREAGGVPIMADESILDHASLVAVIRAQAADIVKLKVMKQGGFHRTSAMLATAEAAGIRCVIGHGFGLGVNTMAEVMLAATSTNVMDGLECVGPLKTADDIVTEKIDLGSGVLALPPGPGLGVALDEAKLARYRFA
;
A
#
# COMPACT_ATOMS: atom_id res chain seq x y z
N MET A 1 -49.47 22.76 33.38
CA MET A 1 -48.13 22.24 32.92
C MET A 1 -48.35 21.44 31.65
N ARG A 2 -47.96 22.00 30.49
CA ARG A 2 -48.03 21.28 29.20
C ARG A 2 -46.63 20.65 29.00
N THR A 3 -46.58 19.34 29.06
CA THR A 3 -45.40 18.53 28.72
C THR A 3 -45.11 18.71 27.22
N GLN A 4 -43.99 19.38 26.91
CA GLN A 4 -43.42 19.36 25.57
C GLN A 4 -42.94 17.92 25.29
N ALA A 5 -43.62 17.25 24.38
CA ALA A 5 -43.14 15.99 23.81
C ALA A 5 -41.81 16.28 23.09
N ALA A 6 -40.73 15.67 23.55
CA ALA A 6 -39.45 15.67 22.87
C ALA A 6 -39.65 15.08 21.45
N ARG A 7 -39.44 15.88 20.42
CA ARG A 7 -39.35 15.39 19.03
C ARG A 7 -38.18 14.40 18.99
N GLN A 8 -38.46 13.12 18.75
CA GLN A 8 -37.44 12.17 18.34
C GLN A 8 -36.73 12.75 17.10
N PRO A 9 -35.40 12.74 17.05
CA PRO A 9 -34.72 13.12 15.83
C PRO A 9 -35.18 12.15 14.73
N ALA A 10 -35.59 12.72 13.59
CA ALA A 10 -35.87 11.92 12.41
C ALA A 10 -34.60 11.10 12.12
N THR A 11 -34.73 9.79 12.08
CA THR A 11 -33.68 8.90 11.57
C THR A 11 -33.47 9.34 10.12
N GLU A 12 -32.39 10.09 9.86
CA GLU A 12 -31.99 10.38 8.49
C GLU A 12 -31.69 9.03 7.83
N VAL A 13 -32.58 8.61 6.98
CA VAL A 13 -32.39 7.42 6.14
C VAL A 13 -31.26 7.76 5.19
N LEU A 14 -30.17 6.97 5.21
CA LEU A 14 -29.08 7.12 4.26
C LEU A 14 -29.63 7.20 2.83
N PRO A 15 -29.09 8.09 1.98
CA PRO A 15 -29.47 8.13 0.58
C PRO A 15 -29.19 6.76 -0.08
N PRO A 16 -29.92 6.40 -1.13
CA PRO A 16 -29.67 5.15 -1.84
C PRO A 16 -28.23 5.11 -2.36
N LEU A 17 -27.47 4.08 -1.99
CA LEU A 17 -26.07 3.88 -2.41
C LEU A 17 -25.97 2.92 -3.62
N SER A 18 -27.07 2.74 -4.37
CA SER A 18 -27.07 1.99 -5.63
C SER A 18 -26.15 2.64 -6.65
N ILE A 19 -25.20 1.89 -7.17
CA ILE A 19 -24.21 2.35 -8.14
C ILE A 19 -24.91 2.70 -9.46
N GLU A 20 -24.85 3.97 -9.87
CA GLU A 20 -25.41 4.45 -11.15
C GLU A 20 -24.33 4.63 -12.22
N ARG A 21 -23.16 5.11 -11.83
CA ARG A 21 -22.09 5.42 -12.80
C ARG A 21 -20.73 5.00 -12.26
N VAL A 22 -19.95 4.38 -13.15
CA VAL A 22 -18.55 4.02 -12.91
C VAL A 22 -17.72 4.62 -14.03
N GLU A 23 -16.77 5.45 -13.66
CA GLU A 23 -15.83 6.08 -14.58
C GLU A 23 -14.42 5.55 -14.31
N VAL A 24 -13.69 5.22 -15.36
CA VAL A 24 -12.34 4.64 -15.27
C VAL A 24 -11.37 5.47 -16.08
N PHE A 25 -10.38 6.02 -15.43
CA PHE A 25 -9.37 6.90 -16.01
C PHE A 25 -7.98 6.27 -15.87
N GLY A 26 -7.21 6.27 -16.95
CA GLY A 26 -5.77 6.04 -16.90
C GLY A 26 -5.06 7.38 -16.72
N VAL A 27 -4.23 7.50 -15.70
CA VAL A 27 -3.46 8.73 -15.39
C VAL A 27 -1.97 8.44 -15.34
N ALA A 28 -1.16 9.41 -15.78
CA ALA A 28 0.30 9.31 -15.86
C ALA A 28 0.94 10.56 -15.23
N VAL A 29 1.41 10.44 -13.99
CA VAL A 29 2.00 11.54 -13.23
C VAL A 29 3.53 11.43 -13.27
N PRO A 30 4.27 12.50 -13.60
CA PRO A 30 5.73 12.49 -13.60
C PRO A 30 6.32 12.17 -12.22
N LEU A 31 7.44 11.44 -12.20
CA LEU A 31 8.22 11.25 -10.98
C LEU A 31 9.15 12.44 -10.72
N VAL A 32 9.58 12.59 -9.48
CA VAL A 32 10.57 13.62 -9.07
C VAL A 32 11.95 13.24 -9.61
N GLY A 33 12.71 14.22 -10.08
CA GLY A 33 14.09 14.04 -10.52
C GLY A 33 14.23 13.14 -11.76
N PRO A 34 15.30 12.33 -11.86
CA PRO A 34 15.58 11.49 -13.03
C PRO A 34 14.69 10.25 -13.12
N GLY A 35 13.75 10.07 -12.20
CA GLY A 35 12.90 8.90 -12.11
C GLY A 35 13.38 7.87 -11.09
N PHE A 36 12.90 6.65 -11.23
CA PHE A 36 13.16 5.54 -10.30
C PHE A 36 13.68 4.30 -11.04
N LYS A 37 14.68 3.65 -10.45
CA LYS A 37 15.24 2.40 -10.93
C LYS A 37 15.30 1.36 -9.81
N ASN A 38 14.86 0.14 -10.12
CA ASN A 38 15.04 -1.05 -9.28
C ASN A 38 15.44 -2.26 -10.13
N ALA A 39 15.40 -3.47 -9.56
CA ALA A 39 15.75 -4.70 -10.26
C ALA A 39 14.82 -5.02 -11.47
N TYR A 40 13.57 -4.54 -11.45
CA TYR A 40 12.56 -4.88 -12.45
C TYR A 40 12.38 -3.84 -13.56
N LEU A 41 12.56 -2.53 -13.23
CA LEU A 41 12.21 -1.47 -14.17
C LEU A 41 12.92 -0.15 -13.90
N THR A 42 12.96 0.68 -14.95
CA THR A 42 13.26 2.11 -14.84
C THR A 42 12.04 2.88 -15.31
N LYS A 43 11.58 3.86 -14.54
CA LYS A 43 10.42 4.70 -14.89
C LYS A 43 10.64 6.16 -14.51
N THR A 44 10.10 7.06 -15.33
CA THR A 44 10.07 8.52 -15.10
C THR A 44 8.65 9.03 -14.85
N VAL A 45 7.66 8.15 -15.05
CA VAL A 45 6.22 8.45 -14.93
C VAL A 45 5.56 7.34 -14.12
N GLN A 46 4.68 7.72 -13.20
CA GLN A 46 3.79 6.79 -12.52
C GLN A 46 2.47 6.70 -13.28
N LYS A 47 2.21 5.55 -13.90
CA LYS A 47 0.90 5.22 -14.48
C LYS A 47 0.00 4.62 -13.40
N SER A 48 -1.26 5.04 -13.37
CA SER A 48 -2.26 4.57 -12.41
C SER A 48 -3.64 4.48 -13.06
N ALA A 49 -4.53 3.64 -12.52
CA ALA A 49 -5.95 3.64 -12.82
C ALA A 49 -6.71 4.29 -11.68
N LEU A 50 -7.52 5.29 -11.99
CA LEU A 50 -8.47 5.91 -11.08
C LEU A 50 -9.88 5.42 -11.42
N VAL A 51 -10.62 4.98 -10.41
CA VAL A 51 -12.04 4.66 -10.50
C VAL A 51 -12.82 5.68 -9.70
N ARG A 52 -13.86 6.27 -10.34
CA ARG A 52 -14.85 7.13 -9.69
C ARG A 52 -16.21 6.44 -9.79
N ILE A 53 -16.84 6.24 -8.65
CA ILE A 53 -18.20 5.66 -8.56
C ILE A 53 -19.16 6.73 -8.08
N THR A 54 -20.30 6.87 -8.76
CA THR A 54 -21.40 7.74 -8.34
C THR A 54 -22.62 6.88 -8.03
N ALA A 55 -23.21 7.06 -6.86
CA ALA A 55 -24.44 6.41 -6.46
C ALA A 55 -25.69 7.23 -6.80
N ALA A 56 -26.86 6.62 -6.82
CA ALA A 56 -28.17 7.22 -7.09
C ALA A 56 -28.48 8.47 -6.24
N GLY A 57 -27.95 8.50 -5.01
CA GLY A 57 -28.05 9.66 -4.11
C GLY A 57 -27.05 10.78 -4.39
N GLY A 58 -26.24 10.69 -5.45
CA GLY A 58 -25.20 11.66 -5.80
C GLY A 58 -23.91 11.53 -5.00
N ALA A 59 -23.81 10.59 -4.06
CA ALA A 59 -22.57 10.32 -3.35
C ALA A 59 -21.51 9.80 -4.32
N VAL A 60 -20.26 10.26 -4.13
CA VAL A 60 -19.12 9.91 -5.00
C VAL A 60 -18.01 9.31 -4.16
N GLY A 61 -17.41 8.23 -4.65
CA GLY A 61 -16.21 7.64 -4.05
C GLY A 61 -15.11 7.40 -5.07
N LEU A 62 -13.88 7.31 -4.59
CA LEU A 62 -12.66 7.21 -5.36
C LEU A 62 -11.87 5.95 -4.99
N GLY A 63 -11.33 5.27 -5.99
CA GLY A 63 -10.37 4.19 -5.80
C GLY A 63 -9.23 4.30 -6.81
N ASN A 64 -8.02 3.95 -6.40
CA ASN A 64 -6.84 4.13 -7.23
C ASN A 64 -5.88 2.95 -7.06
N ILE A 65 -5.32 2.49 -8.17
CA ILE A 65 -4.33 1.42 -8.21
C ILE A 65 -3.21 1.79 -9.20
N ASP A 66 -2.05 1.19 -8.99
CA ASP A 66 -0.89 1.36 -9.87
C ASP A 66 -0.08 0.05 -9.98
N PRO A 67 -0.68 -1.00 -10.57
CA PRO A 67 0.01 -2.27 -10.77
C PRO A 67 1.34 -2.05 -11.49
N SER A 68 2.37 -2.71 -11.01
CA SER A 68 3.74 -2.55 -11.51
C SER A 68 4.41 -3.91 -11.69
N PRO A 69 5.20 -4.11 -12.75
CA PRO A 69 5.92 -5.36 -12.98
C PRO A 69 6.77 -5.79 -11.78
N GLY A 70 6.74 -7.08 -11.47
CA GLY A 70 7.44 -7.69 -10.34
C GLY A 70 6.69 -7.61 -9.00
N TYR A 71 5.73 -6.70 -8.87
CA TYR A 71 4.95 -6.50 -7.62
C TYR A 71 3.49 -6.90 -7.74
N SER A 72 2.91 -6.79 -8.94
CA SER A 72 1.53 -7.13 -9.23
C SER A 72 1.45 -8.25 -10.25
N ALA A 73 0.40 -9.06 -10.18
CA ALA A 73 0.05 -10.03 -11.21
C ALA A 73 -0.54 -9.37 -12.48
N GLU A 74 -0.83 -8.08 -12.42
CA GLU A 74 -1.48 -7.29 -13.46
C GLU A 74 -0.55 -6.24 -14.05
N THR A 75 -0.86 -5.81 -15.28
CA THR A 75 -0.32 -4.58 -15.86
C THR A 75 -1.38 -3.49 -15.81
N ILE A 76 -0.97 -2.23 -15.87
CA ILE A 76 -1.93 -1.11 -15.86
C ILE A 76 -2.89 -1.17 -17.04
N GLU A 77 -2.42 -1.58 -18.21
CA GLU A 77 -3.21 -1.72 -19.41
C GLU A 77 -4.26 -2.84 -19.27
N ALA A 78 -3.85 -3.99 -18.72
CA ALA A 78 -4.77 -5.12 -18.45
C ALA A 78 -5.82 -4.75 -17.41
N SER A 79 -5.42 -4.07 -16.32
CA SER A 79 -6.36 -3.59 -15.30
C SER A 79 -7.36 -2.57 -15.86
N LEU A 80 -6.92 -1.61 -16.68
CA LEU A 80 -7.81 -0.64 -17.35
C LEU A 80 -8.83 -1.33 -18.27
N THR A 81 -8.40 -2.33 -19.04
CA THR A 81 -9.27 -3.12 -19.90
C THR A 81 -10.29 -3.92 -19.06
N ALA A 82 -9.83 -4.64 -18.05
CA ALA A 82 -10.71 -5.41 -17.17
C ALA A 82 -11.74 -4.52 -16.44
N LEU A 83 -11.30 -3.36 -15.95
CA LEU A 83 -12.17 -2.36 -15.32
C LEU A 83 -13.29 -1.90 -16.25
N ARG A 84 -12.95 -1.49 -17.48
CA ARG A 84 -13.91 -0.90 -18.42
C ARG A 84 -14.87 -1.90 -19.04
N GLU A 85 -14.34 -3.05 -19.47
CA GLU A 85 -15.09 -3.99 -20.28
C GLU A 85 -15.86 -5.03 -19.46
N ARG A 86 -15.40 -5.35 -18.25
CA ARG A 86 -15.92 -6.46 -17.47
C ARG A 86 -16.40 -6.04 -16.08
N LEU A 87 -15.59 -5.32 -15.32
CA LEU A 87 -15.86 -5.08 -13.90
C LEU A 87 -16.84 -3.92 -13.69
N ALA A 88 -16.66 -2.77 -14.34
CA ALA A 88 -17.58 -1.64 -14.22
C ALA A 88 -19.02 -1.99 -14.68
N PRO A 89 -19.22 -2.67 -15.82
CA PRO A 89 -20.58 -3.03 -16.24
C PRO A 89 -21.29 -3.99 -15.29
N CYS A 90 -20.56 -4.89 -14.61
CA CYS A 90 -21.19 -5.93 -13.79
C CYS A 90 -21.71 -5.44 -12.43
N ILE A 91 -21.34 -4.23 -12.00
CA ILE A 91 -21.70 -3.69 -10.68
C ILE A 91 -22.80 -2.64 -10.70
N HIS A 92 -23.33 -2.27 -11.87
CA HIS A 92 -24.43 -1.33 -11.99
C HIS A 92 -25.66 -1.80 -11.17
N GLY A 93 -26.26 -0.90 -10.40
CA GLY A 93 -27.40 -1.19 -9.53
C GLY A 93 -27.06 -1.93 -8.23
N ILE A 94 -25.80 -2.30 -7.99
CA ILE A 94 -25.39 -2.87 -6.69
C ILE A 94 -25.34 -1.73 -5.66
N ASP A 95 -25.76 -2.02 -4.44
CA ASP A 95 -25.56 -1.14 -3.29
C ASP A 95 -24.07 -1.11 -2.92
N ALA A 96 -23.44 0.07 -3.00
CA ALA A 96 -22.02 0.27 -2.72
C ALA A 96 -21.63 -0.12 -1.27
N ALA A 97 -22.57 -0.06 -0.33
CA ALA A 97 -22.34 -0.48 1.06
C ALA A 97 -22.29 -2.02 1.22
N ASN A 98 -22.82 -2.78 0.25
CA ASN A 98 -22.81 -4.24 0.32
C ASN A 98 -21.54 -4.84 -0.31
N ILE A 99 -20.42 -4.68 0.40
CA ILE A 99 -19.08 -5.10 -0.07
C ILE A 99 -19.01 -6.61 -0.34
N HIS A 100 -19.70 -7.45 0.44
CA HIS A 100 -19.73 -8.89 0.18
C HIS A 100 -20.38 -9.23 -1.17
N ARG A 101 -21.52 -8.62 -1.47
CA ARG A 101 -22.21 -8.81 -2.75
C ARG A 101 -21.41 -8.23 -3.91
N LEU A 102 -20.78 -7.07 -3.70
CA LEU A 102 -19.88 -6.46 -4.67
C LEU A 102 -18.74 -7.42 -5.03
N ASN A 103 -17.99 -7.91 -4.04
CA ASN A 103 -16.87 -8.80 -4.24
C ASN A 103 -17.28 -10.12 -4.92
N ALA A 104 -18.39 -10.73 -4.51
CA ALA A 104 -18.91 -11.92 -5.16
C ALA A 104 -19.24 -11.69 -6.64
N ARG A 105 -19.76 -10.51 -6.98
CA ARG A 105 -20.07 -10.15 -8.36
C ARG A 105 -18.81 -9.92 -9.20
N LEU A 106 -17.83 -9.21 -8.63
CA LEU A 106 -16.53 -8.98 -9.28
C LEU A 106 -15.79 -10.30 -9.53
N ASP A 107 -15.81 -11.24 -8.57
CA ASP A 107 -15.17 -12.55 -8.72
C ASP A 107 -15.83 -13.41 -9.79
N ALA A 108 -17.16 -13.37 -9.87
CA ALA A 108 -17.91 -14.09 -10.91
C ALA A 108 -17.68 -13.50 -12.31
N ALA A 109 -17.41 -12.19 -12.42
CA ALA A 109 -17.19 -11.52 -13.69
C ALA A 109 -15.81 -11.81 -14.29
N VAL A 110 -14.75 -11.81 -13.46
CA VAL A 110 -13.37 -12.03 -13.89
C VAL A 110 -12.59 -12.75 -12.80
N PRO A 111 -11.99 -13.91 -13.05
CA PRO A 111 -11.07 -14.55 -12.11
C PRO A 111 -9.77 -13.74 -12.00
N GLY A 112 -9.15 -13.70 -10.82
CA GLY A 112 -7.96 -12.87 -10.56
C GLY A 112 -8.27 -11.38 -10.57
N PHE A 113 -7.43 -10.57 -11.18
CA PHE A 113 -7.55 -9.12 -11.30
C PHE A 113 -7.81 -8.43 -9.95
N LEU A 114 -7.05 -8.77 -8.93
CA LEU A 114 -7.23 -8.25 -7.58
C LEU A 114 -6.95 -6.74 -7.51
N ASP A 115 -5.95 -6.25 -8.25
CA ASP A 115 -5.65 -4.82 -8.30
C ASP A 115 -6.84 -4.05 -8.89
N ALA A 116 -7.37 -4.50 -10.04
CA ALA A 116 -8.52 -3.86 -10.66
C ALA A 116 -9.78 -3.92 -9.77
N LYS A 117 -10.02 -5.04 -9.08
CA LYS A 117 -11.12 -5.18 -8.11
C LYS A 117 -10.94 -4.27 -6.91
N ALA A 118 -9.70 -4.11 -6.44
CA ALA A 118 -9.39 -3.19 -5.35
C ALA A 118 -9.77 -1.74 -5.66
N ALA A 119 -9.55 -1.27 -6.89
CA ALA A 119 -9.95 0.08 -7.28
C ALA A 119 -11.46 0.31 -7.15
N ILE A 120 -12.28 -0.67 -7.51
CA ILE A 120 -13.74 -0.61 -7.38
C ILE A 120 -14.15 -0.69 -5.89
N GLU A 121 -13.59 -1.63 -5.16
CA GLU A 121 -13.93 -1.81 -3.75
C GLU A 121 -13.52 -0.60 -2.90
N MET A 122 -12.32 -0.03 -3.11
CA MET A 122 -11.91 1.22 -2.48
C MET A 122 -12.91 2.35 -2.75
N ALA A 123 -13.34 2.50 -4.02
CA ALA A 123 -14.30 3.54 -4.39
C ALA A 123 -15.65 3.35 -3.69
N CYS A 124 -16.13 2.11 -3.55
CA CYS A 124 -17.36 1.81 -2.82
C CYS A 124 -17.23 2.08 -1.31
N VAL A 125 -16.09 1.73 -0.70
CA VAL A 125 -15.81 2.03 0.71
C VAL A 125 -15.71 3.53 0.96
N ASP A 126 -14.97 4.26 0.11
CA ASP A 126 -14.87 5.73 0.18
C ASP A 126 -16.24 6.40 0.05
N LEU A 127 -17.05 5.98 -0.95
CA LEU A 127 -18.41 6.45 -1.18
C LEU A 127 -19.28 6.23 0.06
N THR A 128 -19.27 5.02 0.61
CA THR A 128 -20.10 4.65 1.76
C THR A 128 -19.68 5.46 3.00
N ALA A 129 -18.39 5.56 3.26
CA ALA A 129 -17.89 6.34 4.39
C ALA A 129 -18.23 7.83 4.26
N ARG A 130 -18.15 8.41 3.04
CA ARG A 130 -18.61 9.78 2.76
C ARG A 130 -20.11 9.97 2.99
N ALA A 131 -20.92 9.04 2.52
CA ALA A 131 -22.37 9.09 2.72
C ALA A 131 -22.77 9.00 4.20
N LEU A 132 -21.97 8.28 5.00
CA LEU A 132 -22.11 8.20 6.46
C LEU A 132 -21.54 9.42 7.20
N GLY A 133 -20.79 10.29 6.52
CA GLY A 133 -20.10 11.44 7.14
C GLY A 133 -18.91 11.06 8.03
N ILE A 134 -18.34 9.85 7.87
CA ILE A 134 -17.24 9.34 8.69
C ILE A 134 -15.98 9.05 7.85
N PRO A 135 -14.77 9.10 8.43
CA PRO A 135 -13.57 8.65 7.74
C PRO A 135 -13.55 7.13 7.53
N VAL A 136 -12.83 6.66 6.51
CA VAL A 136 -12.75 5.22 6.17
C VAL A 136 -12.24 4.38 7.34
N HIS A 137 -11.25 4.84 8.11
CA HIS A 137 -10.80 4.08 9.28
C HIS A 137 -11.92 3.85 10.31
N ALA A 138 -12.83 4.81 10.49
CA ALA A 138 -13.98 4.65 11.38
C ALA A 138 -15.00 3.64 10.83
N TYR A 139 -15.22 3.64 9.50
CA TYR A 139 -16.02 2.63 8.82
C TYR A 139 -15.42 1.21 8.97
N LEU A 140 -14.10 1.10 9.02
CA LEU A 140 -13.37 -0.16 9.22
C LEU A 140 -13.27 -0.61 10.70
N GLY A 141 -13.94 0.07 11.63
CA GLY A 141 -13.96 -0.31 13.04
C GLY A 141 -13.25 0.64 14.00
N GLY A 142 -12.62 1.69 13.49
CA GLY A 142 -11.95 2.73 14.28
C GLY A 142 -10.43 2.68 14.19
N ALA A 143 -9.79 3.81 14.51
CA ALA A 143 -8.35 3.92 14.55
C ALA A 143 -7.80 3.58 15.93
N VAL A 144 -6.71 2.82 15.97
CA VAL A 144 -5.86 2.58 17.15
C VAL A 144 -4.58 3.43 17.10
N LYS A 145 -4.32 4.07 15.96
CA LYS A 145 -3.19 5.00 15.75
C LYS A 145 -3.72 6.29 15.13
N GLU A 146 -3.51 7.41 15.78
CA GLU A 146 -3.91 8.74 15.28
C GLU A 146 -2.84 9.40 14.41
N ARG A 147 -1.60 8.93 14.54
CA ARG A 147 -0.43 9.41 13.79
C ARG A 147 0.30 8.21 13.22
N LEU A 148 0.58 8.25 11.93
CA LEU A 148 1.29 7.21 11.21
C LEU A 148 2.69 7.70 10.86
N THR A 149 3.68 6.82 11.01
CA THR A 149 5.07 7.08 10.61
C THR A 149 5.36 6.41 9.28
N PHE A 150 6.27 7.01 8.51
CA PHE A 150 6.63 6.52 7.18
C PHE A 150 8.10 6.12 7.13
N ASN A 151 8.37 5.15 6.26
CA ASN A 151 9.69 4.64 6.01
C ASN A 151 10.33 5.35 4.82
N ALA A 152 11.55 5.85 4.98
CA ALA A 152 12.34 6.38 3.86
C ALA A 152 12.81 5.25 2.94
N TRP A 153 13.28 5.58 1.75
CA TRP A 153 13.84 4.59 0.82
C TRP A 153 15.19 5.08 0.28
N ILE A 154 16.08 4.13 0.00
CA ILE A 154 17.40 4.37 -0.59
C ILE A 154 17.53 3.36 -1.73
N GLY A 155 17.77 3.85 -2.94
CA GLY A 155 17.94 3.03 -4.13
C GLY A 155 19.26 2.25 -4.17
N ILE A 156 19.46 1.50 -5.26
CA ILE A 156 20.77 0.90 -5.58
C ILE A 156 21.66 2.01 -6.16
N VAL A 157 22.37 2.69 -5.26
CA VAL A 157 23.28 3.80 -5.56
C VAL A 157 24.64 3.52 -4.89
N SER A 158 25.65 4.37 -5.14
CA SER A 158 26.95 4.23 -4.46
C SER A 158 26.82 4.37 -2.94
N PRO A 159 27.74 3.78 -2.15
CA PRO A 159 27.70 3.89 -0.69
C PRO A 159 27.68 5.33 -0.17
N GLY A 160 28.45 6.24 -0.79
CA GLY A 160 28.46 7.65 -0.41
C GLY A 160 27.15 8.39 -0.71
N GLU A 161 26.52 8.11 -1.86
CA GLU A 161 25.20 8.65 -2.20
C GLU A 161 24.13 8.12 -1.25
N ALA A 162 24.17 6.82 -0.92
CA ALA A 162 23.24 6.20 0.02
C ALA A 162 23.34 6.82 1.42
N ALA A 163 24.54 7.03 1.92
CA ALA A 163 24.81 7.70 3.19
C ALA A 163 24.28 9.14 3.21
N ALA A 164 24.55 9.91 2.15
CA ALA A 164 24.06 11.29 2.02
C ALA A 164 22.53 11.36 1.94
N GLU A 165 21.91 10.43 1.22
CA GLU A 165 20.44 10.35 1.12
C GLU A 165 19.82 9.99 2.48
N ALA A 166 20.39 9.01 3.19
CA ALA A 166 19.95 8.61 4.52
C ALA A 166 20.03 9.75 5.54
N GLY A 167 21.12 10.52 5.53
CA GLY A 167 21.28 11.71 6.37
C GLY A 167 20.17 12.75 6.14
N LYS A 168 19.86 13.04 4.89
CA LYS A 168 18.74 13.95 4.53
C LYS A 168 17.39 13.45 5.03
N TRP A 169 17.11 12.14 4.97
CA TRP A 169 15.90 11.57 5.50
C TRP A 169 15.81 11.67 7.01
N LEU A 170 16.92 11.41 7.72
CA LEU A 170 17.01 11.55 9.18
C LEU A 170 16.76 13.00 9.61
N GLU A 171 17.36 13.99 8.94
CA GLU A 171 17.17 15.42 9.18
C GLU A 171 15.72 15.84 8.98
N ARG A 172 15.02 15.27 7.99
CA ARG A 172 13.61 15.51 7.72
C ARG A 172 12.67 14.90 8.77
N GLY A 173 13.16 14.05 9.66
CA GLY A 173 12.38 13.44 10.73
C GLY A 173 12.05 11.97 10.57
N PHE A 174 12.46 11.32 9.47
CA PHE A 174 12.25 9.88 9.28
C PHE A 174 13.06 9.08 10.32
N ARG A 175 12.47 7.98 10.80
CA ARG A 175 13.08 7.12 11.83
C ARG A 175 13.28 5.68 11.37
N SER A 176 12.95 5.40 10.11
CA SER A 176 13.29 4.14 9.44
C SER A 176 13.60 4.38 7.97
N ALA A 177 14.48 3.56 7.40
CA ALA A 177 14.82 3.60 5.98
C ALA A 177 14.98 2.19 5.42
N LYS A 178 14.49 1.99 4.18
CA LYS A 178 14.66 0.78 3.41
C LYS A 178 15.75 0.97 2.35
N ILE A 179 16.80 0.15 2.41
CA ILE A 179 17.93 0.16 1.50
C ILE A 179 17.75 -0.95 0.47
N LYS A 180 17.76 -0.62 -0.81
CA LYS A 180 17.71 -1.62 -1.88
C LYS A 180 19.06 -2.35 -1.98
N VAL A 181 18.95 -3.70 -2.02
CA VAL A 181 20.06 -4.64 -2.19
C VAL A 181 19.75 -5.58 -3.37
N GLY A 182 20.62 -6.54 -3.68
CA GLY A 182 20.45 -7.46 -4.82
C GLY A 182 21.34 -7.10 -6.01
N GLY A 183 22.20 -6.09 -5.88
CA GLY A 183 23.15 -5.69 -6.92
C GLY A 183 24.53 -6.35 -6.82
N GLY A 184 24.80 -7.06 -5.71
CA GLY A 184 26.07 -7.75 -5.42
C GLY A 184 26.45 -7.60 -3.95
N ILE A 185 26.81 -8.72 -3.32
CA ILE A 185 26.90 -8.85 -1.86
C ILE A 185 27.86 -7.82 -1.24
N GLU A 186 29.06 -7.64 -1.82
CA GLU A 186 30.05 -6.71 -1.26
C GLU A 186 29.59 -5.24 -1.41
N ALA A 187 29.06 -4.87 -2.57
CA ALA A 187 28.52 -3.52 -2.79
C ALA A 187 27.32 -3.23 -1.91
N ASP A 188 26.46 -4.21 -1.71
CA ASP A 188 25.26 -4.10 -0.87
C ASP A 188 25.65 -3.98 0.61
N ARG A 189 26.64 -4.78 1.08
CA ARG A 189 27.22 -4.63 2.43
C ARG A 189 27.77 -3.22 2.64
N GLU A 190 28.60 -2.72 1.71
CA GLU A 190 29.19 -1.38 1.83
C GLU A 190 28.13 -0.28 1.84
N ARG A 191 27.05 -0.43 1.05
CA ARG A 191 25.92 0.50 1.07
C ARG A 191 25.24 0.52 2.43
N VAL A 192 24.94 -0.66 3.00
CA VAL A 192 24.31 -0.77 4.33
C VAL A 192 25.22 -0.19 5.41
N ARG A 193 26.53 -0.51 5.37
CA ARG A 193 27.52 0.03 6.30
C ARG A 193 27.55 1.56 6.29
N SER A 194 27.68 2.14 5.09
CA SER A 194 27.77 3.61 4.92
C SER A 194 26.51 4.31 5.39
N VAL A 195 25.33 3.72 5.18
CA VAL A 195 24.07 4.25 5.69
C VAL A 195 24.05 4.20 7.22
N ARG A 196 24.42 3.05 7.83
CA ARG A 196 24.46 2.93 9.30
C ARG A 196 25.42 3.92 9.93
N GLU A 197 26.60 4.09 9.35
CA GLU A 197 27.57 5.08 9.82
C GLU A 197 27.05 6.51 9.76
N ALA A 198 26.28 6.85 8.70
CA ALA A 198 25.72 8.19 8.53
C ALA A 198 24.56 8.49 9.50
N VAL A 199 23.71 7.51 9.81
CA VAL A 199 22.50 7.73 10.65
C VAL A 199 22.67 7.26 12.09
N GLY A 200 23.73 6.52 12.41
CA GLY A 200 23.93 5.95 13.75
C GLY A 200 22.73 5.14 14.22
N GLY A 201 22.38 5.24 15.48
CA GLY A 201 21.17 4.65 16.07
C GLY A 201 19.87 5.44 15.81
N GLY A 202 19.93 6.57 15.10
CA GLY A 202 18.80 7.46 14.90
C GLY A 202 17.73 6.95 13.94
N MET A 203 18.02 5.83 13.24
CA MET A 203 17.12 5.26 12.22
C MET A 203 17.18 3.74 12.22
N ALA A 204 16.00 3.08 12.23
CA ALA A 204 15.89 1.65 12.00
C ALA A 204 16.15 1.35 10.51
N LEU A 205 17.00 0.37 10.22
CA LEU A 205 17.37 0.03 8.84
C LEU A 205 16.68 -1.26 8.41
N ARG A 206 16.08 -1.21 7.23
CA ARG A 206 15.51 -2.35 6.49
C ARG A 206 16.31 -2.56 5.23
N ILE A 207 16.47 -3.80 4.79
CA ILE A 207 17.00 -4.09 3.46
C ILE A 207 15.95 -4.83 2.63
N ASP A 208 15.97 -4.63 1.31
CA ASP A 208 15.00 -5.20 0.39
C ASP A 208 15.73 -5.66 -0.88
N ALA A 209 15.71 -6.98 -1.11
CA ALA A 209 16.36 -7.60 -2.26
C ALA A 209 15.46 -7.72 -3.48
N ASN A 210 14.14 -7.53 -3.35
CA ASN A 210 13.18 -7.78 -4.42
C ASN A 210 13.42 -9.14 -5.12
N ALA A 211 13.53 -10.21 -4.34
CA ALA A 211 13.81 -11.57 -4.80
C ALA A 211 15.18 -11.76 -5.52
N GLY A 212 16.13 -10.85 -5.31
CA GLY A 212 17.38 -10.77 -6.08
C GLY A 212 18.48 -11.75 -5.66
N TYR A 213 18.29 -12.56 -4.62
CA TYR A 213 19.27 -13.55 -4.16
C TYR A 213 18.72 -14.98 -4.24
N ASP A 214 19.63 -15.96 -4.18
CA ASP A 214 19.36 -17.28 -3.66
C ASP A 214 19.58 -17.34 -2.13
N ALA A 215 19.24 -18.46 -1.51
CA ALA A 215 19.35 -18.61 -0.06
C ALA A 215 20.78 -18.47 0.47
N GLU A 216 21.77 -18.99 -0.27
CA GLU A 216 23.18 -18.93 0.13
C GLU A 216 23.71 -17.50 0.16
N ASN A 217 23.42 -16.72 -0.90
CA ASN A 217 23.84 -15.35 -1.03
C ASN A 217 23.09 -14.43 -0.05
N ALA A 218 21.79 -14.67 0.19
CA ALA A 218 21.03 -13.97 1.22
C ALA A 218 21.62 -14.19 2.62
N LEU A 219 21.94 -15.43 2.98
CA LEU A 219 22.56 -15.76 4.26
C LEU A 219 24.00 -15.22 4.36
N LYS A 220 24.75 -15.20 3.26
CA LYS A 220 26.07 -14.59 3.23
C LYS A 220 25.97 -13.09 3.51
N LEU A 221 25.07 -12.37 2.85
CA LEU A 221 24.83 -10.94 3.11
C LEU A 221 24.43 -10.71 4.57
N LEU A 222 23.48 -11.47 5.11
CA LEU A 222 23.03 -11.34 6.50
C LEU A 222 24.19 -11.41 7.50
N ARG A 223 25.08 -12.42 7.35
CA ARG A 223 26.28 -12.52 8.21
C ARG A 223 27.21 -11.29 8.10
N MET A 224 27.32 -10.69 6.92
CA MET A 224 28.18 -9.53 6.70
C MET A 224 27.59 -8.22 7.21
N VAL A 225 26.26 -8.12 7.32
CA VAL A 225 25.55 -6.92 7.80
C VAL A 225 25.04 -7.05 9.24
N GLU A 226 25.29 -8.18 9.91
CA GLU A 226 24.93 -8.39 11.32
C GLU A 226 25.32 -7.22 12.24
N PRO A 227 26.56 -6.64 12.14
CA PRO A 227 26.96 -5.53 12.99
C PRO A 227 26.15 -4.25 12.79
N PHE A 228 25.32 -4.19 11.76
CA PHE A 228 24.55 -2.99 11.40
C PHE A 228 23.11 -3.04 11.91
N GLU A 229 22.73 -4.05 12.69
CA GLU A 229 21.47 -4.14 13.45
C GLU A 229 20.23 -3.85 12.58
N LEU A 230 19.93 -4.74 11.63
CA LEU A 230 18.78 -4.59 10.74
C LEU A 230 17.45 -4.82 11.47
N GLN A 231 16.44 -4.01 11.17
CA GLN A 231 15.08 -4.20 11.62
C GLN A 231 14.39 -5.37 10.91
N LEU A 232 14.65 -5.55 9.61
CA LEU A 232 14.15 -6.67 8.80
C LEU A 232 14.90 -6.79 7.46
N PHE A 233 14.74 -7.98 6.84
CA PHE A 233 15.15 -8.25 5.47
C PHE A 233 13.93 -8.66 4.62
N GLU A 234 13.57 -7.82 3.66
CA GLU A 234 12.42 -8.00 2.77
C GLU A 234 12.81 -8.83 1.55
N GLN A 235 11.98 -9.83 1.24
CA GLN A 235 11.99 -10.72 0.07
C GLN A 235 13.40 -11.07 -0.45
N PRO A 236 14.18 -11.81 0.34
CA PRO A 236 15.55 -12.15 -0.04
C PRO A 236 15.65 -13.05 -1.28
N VAL A 237 14.69 -13.97 -1.48
CA VAL A 237 14.71 -15.03 -2.49
C VAL A 237 13.46 -14.98 -3.39
N PRO A 238 13.42 -15.71 -4.53
CA PRO A 238 12.27 -15.76 -5.42
C PRO A 238 10.94 -15.99 -4.69
N ALA A 239 9.88 -15.37 -5.19
CA ALA A 239 8.58 -15.29 -4.53
C ALA A 239 7.89 -16.66 -4.36
N ASP A 240 8.16 -17.59 -5.25
CA ASP A 240 7.61 -18.96 -5.31
C ASP A 240 8.47 -20.00 -4.57
N ASP A 241 9.69 -19.64 -4.14
CA ASP A 241 10.57 -20.52 -3.38
C ASP A 241 10.40 -20.35 -1.86
N LEU A 242 9.27 -20.85 -1.35
CA LEU A 242 8.97 -20.77 0.09
C LEU A 242 9.91 -21.62 0.95
N ASP A 243 10.51 -22.69 0.41
CA ASP A 243 11.47 -23.51 1.13
C ASP A 243 12.79 -22.75 1.34
N ALA A 244 13.30 -22.07 0.30
CA ALA A 244 14.45 -21.18 0.43
C ALA A 244 14.16 -20.03 1.40
N MET A 245 12.98 -19.42 1.32
CA MET A 245 12.56 -18.35 2.23
C MET A 245 12.53 -18.83 3.70
N ALA A 246 11.93 -20.01 3.96
CA ALA A 246 11.90 -20.64 5.28
C ALA A 246 13.30 -21.00 5.80
N ARG A 247 14.20 -21.42 4.91
CA ARG A 247 15.61 -21.66 5.25
C ARG A 247 16.30 -20.36 5.67
N VAL A 248 16.18 -19.30 4.87
CA VAL A 248 16.76 -18.00 5.20
C VAL A 248 16.24 -17.51 6.54
N ARG A 249 14.93 -17.60 6.78
CA ARG A 249 14.33 -17.21 8.06
C ARG A 249 14.93 -17.96 9.26
N ARG A 250 15.09 -19.29 9.17
CA ARG A 250 15.66 -20.11 10.27
C ARG A 250 17.11 -19.77 10.57
N GLU A 251 17.89 -19.42 9.53
CA GLU A 251 19.33 -19.21 9.62
C GLU A 251 19.71 -17.70 9.66
N ALA A 252 18.73 -16.79 9.74
CA ALA A 252 18.91 -15.34 9.64
C ALA A 252 19.60 -14.67 10.87
N GLY A 253 19.99 -15.45 11.89
CA GLY A 253 20.69 -14.89 13.06
C GLY A 253 19.87 -13.90 13.90
N GLY A 254 18.54 -13.99 13.83
CA GLY A 254 17.61 -13.11 14.57
C GLY A 254 17.12 -11.89 13.78
N VAL A 255 17.57 -11.67 12.55
CA VAL A 255 17.00 -10.63 11.67
C VAL A 255 15.64 -11.12 11.14
N PRO A 256 14.54 -10.41 11.40
CA PRO A 256 13.22 -10.79 10.90
C PRO A 256 13.17 -10.79 9.37
N ILE A 257 12.56 -11.81 8.78
CA ILE A 257 12.36 -11.95 7.34
C ILE A 257 10.95 -11.52 6.97
N MET A 258 10.84 -10.62 5.98
CA MET A 258 9.55 -10.12 5.47
C MET A 258 9.27 -10.66 4.07
N ALA A 259 8.04 -11.16 3.87
CA ALA A 259 7.51 -11.56 2.57
C ALA A 259 6.69 -10.41 1.95
N ASP A 260 7.02 -10.00 0.71
CA ASP A 260 6.27 -9.03 -0.12
C ASP A 260 5.78 -9.69 -1.42
N GLU A 261 6.68 -10.02 -2.33
CA GLU A 261 6.33 -10.60 -3.63
C GLU A 261 5.64 -11.96 -3.48
N SER A 262 5.96 -12.70 -2.42
CA SER A 262 5.30 -13.98 -2.10
C SER A 262 3.84 -13.84 -1.63
N ILE A 263 3.37 -12.63 -1.33
CA ILE A 263 2.00 -12.37 -0.85
C ILE A 263 1.17 -11.73 -1.95
N LEU A 264 0.42 -12.52 -2.68
CA LEU A 264 -0.47 -12.04 -3.75
C LEU A 264 -1.93 -11.95 -3.28
N ASP A 265 -2.37 -12.94 -2.50
CA ASP A 265 -3.73 -13.10 -2.02
C ASP A 265 -3.76 -13.83 -0.67
N HIS A 266 -4.95 -14.13 -0.17
CA HIS A 266 -5.12 -14.82 1.10
C HIS A 266 -4.56 -16.26 1.07
N ALA A 267 -4.64 -16.95 -0.07
CA ALA A 267 -4.12 -18.32 -0.19
C ALA A 267 -2.58 -18.34 -0.10
N SER A 268 -1.91 -17.39 -0.75
CA SER A 268 -0.44 -17.23 -0.66
C SER A 268 0.01 -16.83 0.74
N LEU A 269 -0.75 -15.98 1.46
CA LEU A 269 -0.49 -15.70 2.88
C LEU A 269 -0.54 -16.99 3.72
N VAL A 270 -1.58 -17.80 3.55
CA VAL A 270 -1.70 -19.10 4.26
C VAL A 270 -0.55 -20.05 3.89
N ALA A 271 -0.10 -20.04 2.63
CA ALA A 271 1.06 -20.84 2.21
C ALA A 271 2.35 -20.40 2.93
N VAL A 272 2.62 -19.09 2.99
CA VAL A 272 3.77 -18.51 3.72
C VAL A 272 3.72 -18.86 5.21
N ILE A 273 2.54 -18.78 5.83
CA ILE A 273 2.33 -19.15 7.25
C ILE A 273 2.65 -20.64 7.46
N ARG A 274 2.10 -21.53 6.63
CA ARG A 274 2.33 -23.00 6.72
C ARG A 274 3.78 -23.38 6.51
N ALA A 275 4.46 -22.73 5.57
CA ALA A 275 5.88 -22.95 5.31
C ALA A 275 6.78 -22.33 6.39
N GLN A 276 6.23 -21.53 7.32
CA GLN A 276 7.00 -20.74 8.27
C GLN A 276 8.06 -19.89 7.56
N ALA A 277 7.72 -19.30 6.43
CA ALA A 277 8.66 -18.66 5.52
C ALA A 277 8.95 -17.19 5.87
N ALA A 278 8.17 -16.55 6.75
CA ALA A 278 8.36 -15.15 7.13
C ALA A 278 7.97 -14.88 8.59
N ASP A 279 8.56 -13.82 9.18
CA ASP A 279 8.20 -13.25 10.49
C ASP A 279 7.27 -12.06 10.32
N ILE A 280 7.32 -11.42 9.15
CA ILE A 280 6.58 -10.23 8.78
C ILE A 280 6.01 -10.44 7.38
N VAL A 281 4.81 -9.93 7.13
CA VAL A 281 4.24 -9.90 5.78
C VAL A 281 3.93 -8.47 5.38
N LYS A 282 4.08 -8.18 4.10
CA LYS A 282 3.71 -6.90 3.52
C LYS A 282 2.36 -7.00 2.85
N LEU A 283 1.43 -6.16 3.28
CA LEU A 283 0.10 -6.06 2.70
C LEU A 283 -0.09 -4.71 2.00
N LYS A 284 -0.88 -4.72 0.92
CA LYS A 284 -1.17 -3.55 0.09
C LYS A 284 -2.65 -3.60 -0.29
N VAL A 285 -3.44 -2.62 0.10
CA VAL A 285 -4.89 -2.58 -0.18
C VAL A 285 -5.18 -2.80 -1.67
N MET A 286 -4.39 -2.16 -2.53
CA MET A 286 -4.54 -2.31 -3.97
C MET A 286 -4.22 -3.72 -4.50
N LYS A 287 -3.20 -4.40 -3.96
CA LYS A 287 -2.70 -5.67 -4.49
C LYS A 287 -3.59 -6.86 -4.08
N GLN A 288 -4.15 -6.80 -2.86
CA GLN A 288 -4.93 -7.89 -2.28
C GLN A 288 -6.44 -7.76 -2.50
N GLY A 289 -6.90 -6.86 -3.36
CA GLY A 289 -8.31 -6.79 -3.76
C GLY A 289 -9.19 -5.89 -2.89
N GLY A 290 -8.64 -4.87 -2.25
CA GLY A 290 -9.36 -3.86 -1.49
C GLY A 290 -9.30 -4.04 0.03
N PHE A 291 -10.00 -3.18 0.75
CA PHE A 291 -10.00 -3.11 2.21
C PHE A 291 -10.48 -4.39 2.88
N HIS A 292 -11.60 -4.95 2.39
CA HIS A 292 -12.22 -6.11 3.02
C HIS A 292 -11.29 -7.33 3.01
N ARG A 293 -10.67 -7.62 1.86
CA ARG A 293 -9.74 -8.76 1.73
C ARG A 293 -8.47 -8.51 2.52
N THR A 294 -7.91 -7.31 2.43
CA THR A 294 -6.67 -6.96 3.14
C THR A 294 -6.87 -6.97 4.65
N SER A 295 -8.04 -6.52 5.16
CA SER A 295 -8.40 -6.61 6.58
C SER A 295 -8.49 -8.07 7.06
N ALA A 296 -9.07 -8.96 6.24
CA ALA A 296 -9.13 -10.38 6.56
C ALA A 296 -7.73 -11.03 6.59
N MET A 297 -6.84 -10.63 5.67
CA MET A 297 -5.44 -11.08 5.66
C MET A 297 -4.67 -10.54 6.87
N LEU A 298 -4.90 -9.28 7.25
CA LEU A 298 -4.29 -8.67 8.45
C LEU A 298 -4.68 -9.44 9.72
N ALA A 299 -5.95 -9.78 9.89
CA ALA A 299 -6.45 -10.59 11.00
C ALA A 299 -5.86 -12.01 11.00
N THR A 300 -5.70 -12.62 9.81
CA THR A 300 -5.08 -13.95 9.69
C THR A 300 -3.60 -13.93 10.07
N ALA A 301 -2.85 -12.91 9.63
CA ALA A 301 -1.45 -12.72 10.00
C ALA A 301 -1.30 -12.51 11.52
N GLU A 302 -2.16 -11.67 12.13
CA GLU A 302 -2.20 -11.43 13.57
C GLU A 302 -2.47 -12.71 14.36
N ALA A 303 -3.46 -13.50 13.94
CA ALA A 303 -3.78 -14.78 14.58
C ALA A 303 -2.62 -15.81 14.45
N ALA A 304 -1.78 -15.69 13.42
CA ALA A 304 -0.59 -16.51 13.25
C ALA A 304 0.66 -15.96 13.98
N GLY A 305 0.54 -14.84 14.69
CA GLY A 305 1.67 -14.18 15.37
C GLY A 305 2.64 -13.47 14.42
N ILE A 306 2.21 -13.17 13.19
CA ILE A 306 3.02 -12.51 12.15
C ILE A 306 2.66 -11.03 12.09
N ARG A 307 3.68 -10.15 12.19
CA ARG A 307 3.51 -8.70 12.07
C ARG A 307 3.28 -8.31 10.61
N CYS A 308 2.68 -7.13 10.41
CA CYS A 308 2.41 -6.61 9.07
C CYS A 308 3.11 -5.27 8.84
N VAL A 309 3.63 -5.07 7.62
CA VAL A 309 3.98 -3.76 7.08
C VAL A 309 2.92 -3.42 6.02
N ILE A 310 2.38 -2.22 6.06
CA ILE A 310 1.43 -1.75 5.06
C ILE A 310 2.14 -0.76 4.14
N GLY A 311 1.86 -0.89 2.85
CA GLY A 311 2.23 0.14 1.91
C GLY A 311 2.80 -0.34 0.61
N HIS A 312 2.62 0.52 -0.36
CA HIS A 312 3.03 0.38 -1.72
C HIS A 312 3.75 1.66 -2.18
N GLY A 313 4.90 1.49 -2.81
CA GLY A 313 5.90 2.54 -2.89
C GLY A 313 5.61 3.71 -3.85
N PHE A 314 4.50 3.70 -4.64
CA PHE A 314 4.25 4.68 -5.71
C PHE A 314 2.80 5.17 -5.81
N GLY A 315 1.92 4.79 -4.90
CA GLY A 315 0.51 5.18 -4.91
C GLY A 315 0.33 6.70 -4.97
N LEU A 316 -0.61 7.16 -5.80
CA LEU A 316 -1.10 8.54 -5.75
C LEU A 316 -1.90 8.75 -4.46
N GLY A 317 -2.31 9.98 -4.19
CA GLY A 317 -2.95 10.36 -2.94
C GLY A 317 -4.13 9.50 -2.52
N VAL A 318 -5.00 9.10 -3.46
CA VAL A 318 -6.14 8.22 -3.17
C VAL A 318 -5.68 6.85 -2.67
N ASN A 319 -4.74 6.20 -3.37
CA ASN A 319 -4.18 4.91 -2.96
C ASN A 319 -3.39 5.02 -1.65
N THR A 320 -2.55 6.07 -1.52
CA THR A 320 -1.79 6.31 -0.29
C THR A 320 -2.71 6.44 0.93
N MET A 321 -3.82 7.18 0.81
CA MET A 321 -4.76 7.32 1.91
C MET A 321 -5.52 6.04 2.21
N ALA A 322 -5.81 5.20 1.21
CA ALA A 322 -6.38 3.89 1.47
C ALA A 322 -5.46 3.02 2.35
N GLU A 323 -4.17 2.99 2.04
CA GLU A 323 -3.17 2.28 2.86
C GLU A 323 -3.07 2.86 4.28
N VAL A 324 -3.05 4.19 4.42
CA VAL A 324 -3.01 4.90 5.71
C VAL A 324 -4.24 4.59 6.56
N MET A 325 -5.44 4.65 5.96
CA MET A 325 -6.70 4.37 6.66
C MET A 325 -6.76 2.94 7.21
N LEU A 326 -6.30 1.96 6.42
CA LEU A 326 -6.22 0.58 6.89
C LEU A 326 -5.16 0.42 7.99
N ALA A 327 -3.95 0.97 7.79
CA ALA A 327 -2.85 0.85 8.74
C ALA A 327 -3.19 1.41 10.12
N ALA A 328 -4.06 2.42 10.17
CA ALA A 328 -4.50 3.03 11.43
C ALA A 328 -5.37 2.09 12.29
N THR A 329 -5.97 1.06 11.71
CA THR A 329 -6.98 0.21 12.40
C THR A 329 -6.38 -0.95 13.21
N SER A 330 -5.07 -1.20 13.12
CA SER A 330 -4.48 -2.37 13.80
C SER A 330 -3.13 -2.07 14.44
N THR A 331 -2.96 -2.56 15.68
CA THR A 331 -1.66 -2.58 16.39
C THR A 331 -0.69 -3.61 15.80
N ASN A 332 -1.17 -4.58 15.02
CA ASN A 332 -0.32 -5.57 14.34
C ASN A 332 0.47 -4.96 13.18
N VAL A 333 0.06 -3.80 12.66
CA VAL A 333 0.81 -3.05 11.65
C VAL A 333 2.01 -2.35 12.30
N MET A 334 3.20 -2.57 11.75
CA MET A 334 4.44 -1.95 12.23
C MET A 334 4.51 -0.47 11.85
N ASP A 335 5.23 0.30 12.64
CA ASP A 335 5.58 1.67 12.31
C ASP A 335 6.55 1.73 11.11
N GLY A 336 6.55 2.87 10.42
CA GLY A 336 7.29 3.02 9.18
C GLY A 336 6.55 2.43 7.99
N LEU A 337 5.36 2.99 7.67
CA LEU A 337 4.57 2.63 6.49
C LEU A 337 5.37 2.89 5.21
N GLU A 338 5.12 2.09 4.19
CA GLU A 338 5.86 2.17 2.92
C GLU A 338 5.05 2.81 1.77
N CYS A 339 3.87 3.38 2.06
CA CYS A 339 3.06 4.12 1.12
C CYS A 339 3.57 5.56 0.93
N VAL A 340 4.72 5.71 0.29
CA VAL A 340 5.44 6.97 0.12
C VAL A 340 5.38 7.56 -1.30
N GLY A 341 4.38 7.18 -2.07
CA GLY A 341 4.17 7.68 -3.44
C GLY A 341 4.14 9.20 -3.56
N PRO A 342 3.45 9.94 -2.68
CA PRO A 342 3.45 11.41 -2.71
C PRO A 342 4.84 12.06 -2.63
N LEU A 343 5.83 11.39 -2.06
CA LEU A 343 7.22 11.88 -2.05
C LEU A 343 7.97 11.61 -3.35
N LYS A 344 7.49 10.68 -4.17
CA LYS A 344 8.13 10.23 -5.41
C LYS A 344 7.54 10.85 -6.67
N THR A 345 6.29 11.29 -6.61
CA THR A 345 5.61 11.95 -7.72
C THR A 345 5.80 13.46 -7.67
N ALA A 346 5.99 14.10 -8.83
CA ALA A 346 6.14 15.57 -8.92
C ALA A 346 4.85 16.30 -8.60
N ASP A 347 3.70 15.68 -8.90
CA ASP A 347 2.35 16.17 -8.63
C ASP A 347 1.45 15.00 -8.22
N ASP A 348 0.15 15.23 -8.11
CA ASP A 348 -0.88 14.25 -7.78
C ASP A 348 -2.15 14.55 -8.57
N ILE A 349 -3.20 13.75 -8.39
CA ILE A 349 -4.54 13.96 -8.95
C ILE A 349 -5.54 14.49 -7.92
N VAL A 350 -5.08 14.69 -6.68
CA VAL A 350 -5.90 15.27 -5.60
C VAL A 350 -5.67 16.77 -5.45
N THR A 351 -6.64 17.47 -4.87
CA THR A 351 -6.60 18.94 -4.68
C THR A 351 -5.39 19.37 -3.86
N GLU A 352 -5.17 18.71 -2.73
CA GLU A 352 -4.03 18.94 -1.86
C GLU A 352 -3.15 17.69 -1.84
N LYS A 353 -1.92 17.84 -2.31
CA LYS A 353 -0.93 16.75 -2.27
C LYS A 353 -0.63 16.41 -0.81
N ILE A 354 -0.64 15.11 -0.49
CA ILE A 354 -0.39 14.63 0.86
C ILE A 354 1.05 14.96 1.27
N ASP A 355 1.20 15.69 2.35
CA ASP A 355 2.53 16.04 2.89
C ASP A 355 3.04 14.95 3.83
N LEU A 356 4.01 14.20 3.35
CA LEU A 356 4.77 13.20 4.10
C LEU A 356 6.18 13.69 4.44
N GLY A 357 6.46 14.98 4.26
CA GLY A 357 7.81 15.55 4.32
C GLY A 357 8.54 15.38 5.64
N SER A 358 7.81 15.26 6.74
CA SER A 358 8.37 15.01 8.09
C SER A 358 8.46 13.53 8.47
N GLY A 359 8.02 12.61 7.59
CA GLY A 359 7.93 11.19 7.91
C GLY A 359 6.78 10.81 8.85
N VAL A 360 5.85 11.74 9.12
CA VAL A 360 4.68 11.52 10.00
C VAL A 360 3.45 12.18 9.39
N LEU A 361 2.31 11.48 9.44
CA LEU A 361 1.01 11.99 9.03
C LEU A 361 -0.01 11.79 10.16
N ALA A 362 -0.73 12.84 10.53
CA ALA A 362 -1.92 12.71 11.35
C ALA A 362 -3.10 12.25 10.49
N LEU A 363 -3.99 11.42 11.04
CA LEU A 363 -5.19 11.01 10.32
C LEU A 363 -6.07 12.22 10.01
N PRO A 364 -6.53 12.39 8.76
CA PRO A 364 -7.44 13.47 8.43
C PRO A 364 -8.82 13.22 9.09
N PRO A 365 -9.45 14.27 9.61
CA PRO A 365 -10.75 14.13 10.29
C PRO A 365 -11.93 14.04 9.30
N GLY A 366 -11.70 14.29 8.02
CA GLY A 366 -12.74 14.34 7.00
C GLY A 366 -13.33 12.99 6.62
N PRO A 367 -14.54 12.96 6.02
CA PRO A 367 -15.22 11.74 5.61
C PRO A 367 -14.50 11.07 4.43
N GLY A 368 -14.71 9.76 4.31
CA GLY A 368 -14.10 8.93 3.28
C GLY A 368 -12.59 8.79 3.48
N LEU A 369 -11.84 8.80 2.39
CA LEU A 369 -10.37 8.75 2.38
C LEU A 369 -9.71 10.06 2.82
N GLY A 370 -10.48 11.14 3.04
CA GLY A 370 -9.95 12.45 3.42
C GLY A 370 -9.22 13.19 2.28
N VAL A 371 -9.44 12.80 1.04
CA VAL A 371 -8.91 13.47 -0.17
C VAL A 371 -10.01 13.79 -1.16
N ALA A 372 -9.83 14.82 -1.98
CA ALA A 372 -10.74 15.21 -3.04
C ALA A 372 -10.01 15.19 -4.39
N LEU A 373 -10.71 14.76 -5.44
CA LEU A 373 -10.18 14.75 -6.79
C LEU A 373 -10.07 16.18 -7.33
N ASP A 374 -8.97 16.49 -8.01
CA ASP A 374 -8.77 17.71 -8.78
C ASP A 374 -9.06 17.43 -10.25
N GLU A 375 -10.17 17.93 -10.76
CA GLU A 375 -10.61 17.70 -12.15
C GLU A 375 -9.62 18.30 -13.19
N ALA A 376 -8.95 19.40 -12.86
CA ALA A 376 -7.96 20.00 -13.77
C ALA A 376 -6.69 19.14 -13.84
N LYS A 377 -6.23 18.62 -12.70
CA LYS A 377 -5.10 17.68 -12.66
C LYS A 377 -5.46 16.35 -13.31
N LEU A 378 -6.69 15.83 -13.07
CA LEU A 378 -7.17 14.64 -13.77
C LEU A 378 -7.12 14.83 -15.28
N ALA A 379 -7.66 15.94 -15.80
CA ALA A 379 -7.63 16.23 -17.23
C ALA A 379 -6.19 16.37 -17.77
N ARG A 380 -5.29 16.98 -17.00
CA ARG A 380 -3.88 17.17 -17.36
C ARG A 380 -3.10 15.87 -17.47
N TYR A 381 -3.33 14.93 -16.55
CA TYR A 381 -2.55 13.69 -16.46
C TYR A 381 -3.23 12.48 -17.09
N ARG A 382 -4.44 12.62 -17.59
CA ARG A 382 -5.18 11.55 -18.23
C ARG A 382 -4.50 11.13 -19.53
N PHE A 383 -4.29 9.80 -19.71
CA PHE A 383 -3.78 9.22 -20.97
C PHE A 383 -4.75 8.20 -21.57
N ALA A 384 -5.72 7.71 -20.80
CA ALA A 384 -6.73 6.74 -21.25
C ALA A 384 -8.06 6.90 -20.51
#